data_416f3f857d1a4ffb584087d28b31ad02
#
_entry.id   416f3f857d1a4ffb584087d28b31ad02
#
_cell.length_a   1.000
_cell.length_b   1.000
_cell.length_c   1.000
_cell.angle_alpha   90.00
_cell.angle_beta   90.00
_cell.angle_gamma   90.00
#
_symmetry.space_group_name_H-M   'P 1'
#
loop_
_entity.id
_entity.type
_entity.pdbx_description
1 polymer ?
#
loop_
_entity_poly.entity_id
_entity_poly.type
_entity_poly.pdbx_seq_one_letter_code
_entity_poly.pdbx_strand_id
1 'polypeptide(L)'
;DDTLWPIWPTIERAERVLHDWLLREAPRTADLLVTPGILRELREAAAKERSDLAHDLSALRRESIRGALRRAGEDPALAEPAFDVFFEERQRVTLYDDALPALKWLSERYPLVAVSNGNADIHRTGVGRWFRTAFNARDFGSGKPHAPIFRAAAASVGLLPKDVLHVGDDAALDVVGALDAGMQAAWLVRDERPWVHGARPQLI
;
A
#
# COMPACT_ATOMS: atom_id res chain seq x y z
N ASP A 1 4.19 0.47 -3.46
CA ASP A 1 3.76 -0.74 -4.16
C ASP A 1 3.64 -0.41 -5.65
N ASP A 2 3.89 -1.35 -6.51
CA ASP A 2 3.84 -1.34 -7.98
C ASP A 2 4.56 -0.17 -8.69
N THR A 3 4.82 0.93 -8.00
CA THR A 3 5.71 2.01 -8.45
C THR A 3 7.19 1.62 -8.25
N LEU A 4 7.60 1.24 -7.03
CA LEU A 4 8.99 0.95 -6.67
C LEU A 4 9.31 -0.55 -6.56
N TRP A 5 8.32 -1.39 -6.29
CA TRP A 5 8.40 -2.86 -6.20
C TRP A 5 7.07 -3.51 -6.53
N PRO A 6 7.05 -4.74 -7.07
CA PRO A 6 5.82 -5.46 -7.34
C PRO A 6 5.15 -5.90 -6.04
N ILE A 7 3.87 -5.55 -5.88
CA ILE A 7 3.13 -5.85 -4.63
C ILE A 7 2.83 -7.34 -4.48
N TRP A 8 2.41 -8.01 -5.56
CA TRP A 8 1.88 -9.38 -5.49
C TRP A 8 2.89 -10.40 -4.97
N PRO A 9 4.15 -10.48 -5.44
CA PRO A 9 5.13 -11.42 -4.90
C PRO A 9 5.39 -11.22 -3.40
N THR A 10 5.30 -9.97 -2.93
CA THR A 10 5.47 -9.63 -1.51
C THR A 10 4.27 -10.10 -0.69
N ILE A 11 3.05 -9.87 -1.17
CA ILE A 11 1.82 -10.29 -0.49
C ILE A 11 1.72 -11.82 -0.44
N GLU A 12 1.95 -12.51 -1.56
CA GLU A 12 1.91 -13.97 -1.62
C GLU A 12 2.91 -14.62 -0.65
N ARG A 13 4.11 -14.07 -0.54
CA ARG A 13 5.11 -14.54 0.41
C ARG A 13 4.65 -14.29 1.85
N ALA A 14 4.12 -13.11 2.15
CA ALA A 14 3.61 -12.77 3.48
C ALA A 14 2.40 -13.63 3.87
N GLU A 15 1.52 -13.96 2.93
CA GLU A 15 0.38 -14.88 3.15
C GLU A 15 0.83 -16.32 3.39
N ARG A 16 1.88 -16.80 2.69
CA ARG A 16 2.46 -18.11 2.99
C ARG A 16 3.04 -18.18 4.40
N VAL A 17 3.82 -17.19 4.80
CA VAL A 17 4.42 -17.14 6.14
C VAL A 17 3.34 -17.04 7.22
N LEU A 18 2.28 -16.30 7.00
CA LEU A 18 1.09 -16.27 7.86
C LEU A 18 0.43 -17.65 7.95
N HIS A 19 0.23 -18.33 6.81
CA HIS A 19 -0.37 -19.66 6.79
C HIS A 19 0.48 -20.70 7.55
N ASP A 20 1.81 -20.68 7.37
CA ASP A 20 2.72 -21.55 8.10
C ASP A 20 2.68 -21.30 9.63
N TRP A 21 2.46 -20.07 10.04
CA TRP A 21 2.27 -19.70 11.44
C TRP A 21 0.92 -20.24 11.95
N LEU A 22 -0.15 -20.05 11.18
CA LEU A 22 -1.49 -20.52 11.53
C LEU A 22 -1.58 -22.05 11.62
N LEU A 23 -0.83 -22.81 10.80
CA LEU A 23 -0.75 -24.27 10.92
C LEU A 23 -0.29 -24.73 12.31
N ARG A 24 0.52 -23.94 13.00
CA ARG A 24 1.03 -24.24 14.35
C ARG A 24 0.10 -23.73 15.45
N GLU A 25 -0.42 -22.52 15.32
CA GLU A 25 -1.10 -21.80 16.40
C GLU A 25 -2.64 -21.87 16.29
N ALA A 26 -3.16 -22.04 15.06
CA ALA A 26 -4.60 -22.06 14.75
C ALA A 26 -4.90 -22.95 13.53
N PRO A 27 -4.70 -24.31 13.65
CA PRO A 27 -4.72 -25.22 12.50
C PRO A 27 -6.08 -25.24 11.78
N ARG A 28 -7.21 -25.10 12.48
CA ARG A 28 -8.53 -25.05 11.83
C ARG A 28 -8.72 -23.80 11.00
N THR A 29 -8.11 -22.69 11.40
CA THR A 29 -8.08 -21.46 10.60
C THR A 29 -7.16 -21.63 9.40
N ALA A 30 -6.01 -22.28 9.55
CA ALA A 30 -5.14 -22.59 8.42
C ALA A 30 -5.87 -23.45 7.37
N ASP A 31 -6.58 -24.49 7.78
CA ASP A 31 -7.39 -25.35 6.89
C ASP A 31 -8.47 -24.54 6.14
N LEU A 32 -9.12 -23.59 6.81
CA LEU A 32 -10.08 -22.68 6.18
C LEU A 32 -9.41 -21.81 5.10
N LEU A 33 -8.16 -21.40 5.30
CA LEU A 33 -7.42 -20.47 4.46
C LEU A 33 -6.56 -21.15 3.36
N VAL A 34 -6.67 -22.45 3.16
CA VAL A 34 -5.96 -23.20 2.10
C VAL A 34 -6.29 -22.67 0.70
N THR A 35 -7.52 -22.19 0.49
CA THR A 35 -7.92 -21.64 -0.80
C THR A 35 -7.32 -20.24 -1.01
N PRO A 36 -6.50 -20.03 -2.07
CA PRO A 36 -5.99 -18.70 -2.40
C PRO A 36 -7.12 -17.68 -2.56
N GLY A 37 -6.92 -16.50 -1.99
CA GLY A 37 -7.88 -15.40 -2.11
C GLY A 37 -8.89 -15.28 -0.98
N ILE A 38 -9.09 -16.29 -0.13
CA ILE A 38 -10.05 -16.22 1.00
C ILE A 38 -9.72 -15.04 1.93
N LEU A 39 -8.46 -14.81 2.26
CA LEU A 39 -8.07 -13.64 3.07
C LEU A 39 -8.41 -12.32 2.38
N ARG A 40 -8.33 -12.26 1.05
CA ARG A 40 -8.76 -11.08 0.29
C ARG A 40 -10.27 -10.90 0.37
N GLU A 41 -11.04 -11.96 0.17
CA GLU A 41 -12.50 -11.92 0.27
C GLU A 41 -12.97 -11.50 1.67
N LEU A 42 -12.35 -12.06 2.71
CA LEU A 42 -12.64 -11.67 4.10
C LEU A 42 -12.27 -10.20 4.37
N ARG A 43 -11.18 -9.69 3.80
CA ARG A 43 -10.80 -8.29 3.91
C ARG A 43 -11.78 -7.38 3.17
N GLU A 44 -12.23 -7.78 1.98
CA GLU A 44 -13.24 -7.03 1.21
C GLU A 44 -14.59 -7.00 1.95
N ALA A 45 -14.98 -8.12 2.58
CA ALA A 45 -16.16 -8.17 3.44
C ALA A 45 -16.01 -7.26 4.66
N ALA A 46 -14.85 -7.32 5.35
CA ALA A 46 -14.56 -6.44 6.47
C ALA A 46 -14.57 -4.95 6.08
N ALA A 47 -14.07 -4.61 4.88
CA ALA A 47 -14.10 -3.24 4.37
C ALA A 47 -15.53 -2.73 4.09
N LYS A 48 -16.44 -3.61 3.67
CA LYS A 48 -17.86 -3.27 3.48
C LYS A 48 -18.59 -3.05 4.82
N GLU A 49 -18.29 -3.86 5.82
CA GLU A 49 -18.88 -3.77 7.15
C GLU A 49 -18.29 -2.63 7.97
N ARG A 50 -17.01 -2.34 7.78
CA ARG A 50 -16.22 -1.36 8.52
C ARG A 50 -15.71 -0.26 7.59
N SER A 51 -16.63 0.49 6.99
CA SER A 51 -16.30 1.62 6.10
C SER A 51 -15.44 2.70 6.80
N ASP A 52 -15.52 2.80 8.13
CA ASP A 52 -14.67 3.64 8.97
C ASP A 52 -13.18 3.28 8.85
N LEU A 53 -12.84 2.02 8.50
CA LEU A 53 -11.48 1.52 8.33
C LEU A 53 -10.99 1.51 6.88
N ALA A 54 -11.74 2.06 5.93
CA ALA A 54 -11.40 1.98 4.50
C ALA A 54 -10.00 2.53 4.17
N HIS A 55 -9.50 3.46 4.97
CA HIS A 55 -8.16 4.06 4.85
C HIS A 55 -7.07 3.28 5.62
N ASP A 56 -7.42 2.26 6.43
CA ASP A 56 -6.47 1.48 7.24
C ASP A 56 -6.43 0.00 6.81
N LEU A 57 -5.56 -0.30 5.85
CA LEU A 57 -5.36 -1.67 5.38
C LEU A 57 -4.83 -2.62 6.47
N SER A 58 -4.13 -2.09 7.49
CA SER A 58 -3.65 -2.90 8.61
C SER A 58 -4.81 -3.33 9.51
N ALA A 59 -5.70 -2.41 9.84
CA ALA A 59 -6.91 -2.73 10.62
C ALA A 59 -7.81 -3.69 9.86
N LEU A 60 -8.04 -3.47 8.56
CA LEU A 60 -8.83 -4.37 7.73
C LEU A 60 -8.21 -5.78 7.64
N ARG A 61 -6.89 -5.90 7.58
CA ARG A 61 -6.20 -7.21 7.59
C ARG A 61 -6.39 -7.91 8.94
N ARG A 62 -6.23 -7.20 10.06
CA ARG A 62 -6.49 -7.76 11.40
C ARG A 62 -7.93 -8.24 11.52
N GLU A 63 -8.91 -7.46 11.08
CA GLU A 63 -10.32 -7.88 11.11
C GLU A 63 -10.58 -9.10 10.23
N SER A 64 -9.95 -9.21 9.05
CA SER A 64 -10.10 -10.39 8.19
C SER A 64 -9.53 -11.65 8.85
N ILE A 65 -8.35 -11.56 9.50
CA ILE A 65 -7.76 -12.68 10.25
C ILE A 65 -8.65 -13.03 11.46
N ARG A 66 -9.13 -12.03 12.21
CA ARG A 66 -10.02 -12.22 13.35
C ARG A 66 -11.35 -12.89 12.93
N GLY A 67 -11.88 -12.49 11.78
CA GLY A 67 -13.07 -13.12 11.19
C GLY A 67 -12.82 -14.58 10.82
N ALA A 68 -11.67 -14.92 10.26
CA ALA A 68 -11.29 -16.28 9.93
C ALA A 68 -11.18 -17.16 11.19
N LEU A 69 -10.51 -16.66 12.24
CA LEU A 69 -10.37 -17.34 13.54
C LEU A 69 -11.74 -17.64 14.16
N ARG A 70 -12.63 -16.64 14.23
CA ARG A 70 -14.00 -16.83 14.73
C ARG A 70 -14.75 -17.87 13.92
N ARG A 71 -14.66 -17.83 12.61
CA ARG A 71 -15.33 -18.77 11.71
C ARG A 71 -14.83 -20.20 11.88
N ALA A 72 -13.54 -20.37 12.18
CA ALA A 72 -12.92 -21.66 12.48
C ALA A 72 -13.16 -22.13 13.94
N GLY A 73 -13.76 -21.29 14.79
CA GLY A 73 -13.97 -21.58 16.20
C GLY A 73 -12.68 -21.59 17.01
N GLU A 74 -11.71 -20.74 16.64
CA GLU A 74 -10.42 -20.54 17.32
C GLU A 74 -10.37 -19.16 17.99
N ASP A 75 -9.37 -18.95 18.84
CA ASP A 75 -9.27 -17.73 19.65
C ASP A 75 -9.04 -16.48 18.75
N PRO A 76 -9.96 -15.52 18.71
CA PRO A 76 -9.80 -14.29 17.94
C PRO A 76 -8.62 -13.41 18.39
N ALA A 77 -8.09 -13.60 19.60
CA ALA A 77 -6.94 -12.86 20.11
C ALA A 77 -5.65 -13.19 19.33
N LEU A 78 -5.59 -14.35 18.67
CA LEU A 78 -4.49 -14.73 17.79
C LEU A 78 -4.38 -13.84 16.54
N ALA A 79 -5.38 -13.00 16.25
CA ALA A 79 -5.32 -12.09 15.11
C ALA A 79 -4.17 -11.07 15.19
N GLU A 80 -3.80 -10.61 16.38
CA GLU A 80 -2.71 -9.64 16.54
C GLU A 80 -1.34 -10.29 16.23
N PRO A 81 -0.91 -11.40 16.88
CA PRO A 81 0.36 -12.03 16.54
C PRO A 81 0.39 -12.58 15.12
N ALA A 82 -0.73 -13.07 14.57
CA ALA A 82 -0.85 -13.48 13.17
C ALA A 82 -0.61 -12.33 12.21
N PHE A 83 -1.21 -11.16 12.49
CA PHE A 83 -0.97 -9.96 11.72
C PHE A 83 0.49 -9.52 11.80
N ASP A 84 1.12 -9.57 12.96
CA ASP A 84 2.52 -9.17 13.13
C ASP A 84 3.45 -10.02 12.25
N VAL A 85 3.24 -11.33 12.20
CA VAL A 85 3.97 -12.25 11.31
C VAL A 85 3.81 -11.86 9.84
N PHE A 86 2.59 -11.62 9.39
CA PHE A 86 2.31 -11.13 8.04
C PHE A 86 3.00 -9.79 7.78
N PHE A 87 2.87 -8.84 8.71
CA PHE A 87 3.35 -7.47 8.55
C PHE A 87 4.87 -7.39 8.50
N GLU A 88 5.58 -8.19 9.29
CA GLU A 88 7.03 -8.31 9.22
C GLU A 88 7.50 -8.75 7.83
N GLU A 89 6.89 -9.78 7.29
CA GLU A 89 7.25 -10.28 5.96
C GLU A 89 6.86 -9.31 4.85
N ARG A 90 5.74 -8.57 5.03
CA ARG A 90 5.27 -7.52 4.12
C ARG A 90 6.28 -6.39 3.91
N GLN A 91 7.20 -6.16 4.86
CA GLN A 91 8.24 -5.14 4.74
C GLN A 91 9.43 -5.59 3.87
N ARG A 92 9.57 -6.88 3.60
CA ARG A 92 10.67 -7.44 2.80
C ARG A 92 10.32 -7.35 1.32
N VAL A 93 10.64 -6.22 0.70
CA VAL A 93 10.34 -5.95 -0.70
C VAL A 93 11.55 -6.21 -1.60
N THR A 94 11.28 -6.59 -2.86
CA THR A 94 12.29 -6.63 -3.92
C THR A 94 11.98 -5.51 -4.89
N LEU A 95 12.86 -4.51 -4.93
CA LEU A 95 12.67 -3.33 -5.78
C LEU A 95 12.80 -3.70 -7.26
N TYR A 96 12.11 -2.93 -8.11
CA TYR A 96 12.42 -2.95 -9.54
C TYR A 96 13.85 -2.45 -9.79
N ASP A 97 14.50 -2.92 -10.83
CA ASP A 97 15.91 -2.62 -11.13
C ASP A 97 16.15 -1.12 -11.35
N ASP A 98 15.16 -0.40 -11.87
CA ASP A 98 15.21 1.04 -12.11
C ASP A 98 14.91 1.90 -10.86
N ALA A 99 14.32 1.32 -9.81
CA ALA A 99 13.84 2.08 -8.65
C ALA A 99 14.98 2.76 -7.87
N LEU A 100 16.04 2.01 -7.49
CA LEU A 100 17.16 2.60 -6.75
C LEU A 100 17.93 3.64 -7.55
N PRO A 101 18.31 3.40 -8.81
CA PRO A 101 18.95 4.44 -9.64
C PRO A 101 18.11 5.71 -9.76
N ALA A 102 16.77 5.55 -9.97
CA ALA A 102 15.86 6.68 -10.07
C ALA A 102 15.77 7.47 -8.75
N LEU A 103 15.56 6.78 -7.62
CA LEU A 103 15.50 7.42 -6.30
C LEU A 103 16.79 8.18 -5.96
N LYS A 104 17.95 7.58 -6.24
CA LYS A 104 19.23 8.23 -6.04
C LYS A 104 19.33 9.51 -6.87
N TRP A 105 19.11 9.42 -8.17
CA TRP A 105 19.20 10.55 -9.09
C TRP A 105 18.24 11.69 -8.73
N LEU A 106 16.99 11.34 -8.38
CA LEU A 106 15.94 12.30 -8.02
C LEU A 106 16.24 12.97 -6.68
N SER A 107 16.65 12.22 -5.64
CA SER A 107 16.89 12.75 -4.29
C SER A 107 18.07 13.73 -4.21
N GLU A 108 19.01 13.66 -5.15
CA GLU A 108 20.12 14.62 -5.28
C GLU A 108 19.66 15.99 -5.86
N ARG A 109 18.47 16.03 -6.48
CA ARG A 109 17.96 17.19 -7.23
C ARG A 109 16.68 17.78 -6.67
N TYR A 110 15.85 16.92 -6.06
CA TYR A 110 14.51 17.30 -5.61
C TYR A 110 14.22 16.72 -4.22
N PRO A 111 13.41 17.41 -3.40
CA PRO A 111 12.89 16.82 -2.18
C PRO A 111 11.85 15.74 -2.54
N LEU A 112 12.09 14.49 -2.17
CA LEU A 112 11.15 13.41 -2.41
C LEU A 112 10.23 13.22 -1.20
N VAL A 113 8.94 13.04 -1.46
CA VAL A 113 7.92 12.73 -0.46
C VAL A 113 7.19 11.46 -0.89
N ALA A 114 7.11 10.46 -0.01
CA ALA A 114 6.34 9.26 -0.28
C ALA A 114 4.87 9.47 0.07
N VAL A 115 3.94 9.03 -0.81
CA VAL A 115 2.50 9.03 -0.55
C VAL A 115 1.94 7.65 -0.88
N SER A 116 1.36 6.96 0.09
CA SER A 116 0.91 5.57 -0.08
C SER A 116 -0.44 5.30 0.57
N ASN A 117 -1.29 4.54 -0.11
CA ASN A 117 -2.46 3.92 0.51
C ASN A 117 -2.12 2.57 1.16
N GLY A 118 -0.93 2.03 0.85
CA GLY A 118 -0.44 0.79 1.42
C GLY A 118 0.06 0.94 2.86
N ASN A 119 0.36 -0.19 3.48
CA ASN A 119 0.86 -0.27 4.85
C ASN A 119 2.35 -0.63 4.95
N ALA A 120 3.09 -0.57 3.84
CA ALA A 120 4.55 -0.71 3.91
C ALA A 120 5.17 0.52 4.58
N ASP A 121 6.10 0.27 5.51
CA ASP A 121 6.90 1.31 6.12
C ASP A 121 8.15 1.54 5.26
N ILE A 122 8.31 2.75 4.72
CA ILE A 122 9.44 3.08 3.84
C ILE A 122 10.80 2.90 4.51
N HIS A 123 10.90 3.06 5.83
CA HIS A 123 12.14 2.85 6.58
C HIS A 123 12.48 1.37 6.69
N ARG A 124 11.48 0.54 6.96
CA ARG A 124 11.63 -0.92 7.07
C ARG A 124 11.87 -1.58 5.71
N THR A 125 11.33 -1.02 4.63
CA THR A 125 11.62 -1.49 3.25
C THR A 125 13.00 -1.04 2.74
N GLY A 126 13.71 -0.18 3.49
CA GLY A 126 15.07 0.28 3.16
C GLY A 126 15.13 1.46 2.19
N VAL A 127 14.00 1.98 1.70
CA VAL A 127 13.99 3.14 0.80
C VAL A 127 13.84 4.48 1.52
N GLY A 128 13.56 4.49 2.82
CA GLY A 128 13.25 5.69 3.59
C GLY A 128 14.32 6.78 3.51
N ARG A 129 15.60 6.41 3.38
CA ARG A 129 16.72 7.36 3.27
C ARG A 129 16.64 8.32 2.08
N TRP A 130 15.87 7.98 1.04
CA TRP A 130 15.71 8.78 -0.16
C TRP A 130 14.59 9.82 -0.05
N PHE A 131 13.74 9.70 0.97
CA PHE A 131 12.58 10.56 1.17
C PHE A 131 12.79 11.53 2.34
N ARG A 132 12.30 12.76 2.18
CA ARG A 132 12.25 13.75 3.26
C ARG A 132 11.22 13.40 4.31
N THR A 133 10.08 12.88 3.86
CA THR A 133 8.96 12.45 4.70
C THR A 133 8.06 11.48 3.93
N ALA A 134 7.13 10.85 4.65
CA ALA A 134 6.14 9.96 4.07
C ALA A 134 4.75 10.23 4.64
N PHE A 135 3.75 10.10 3.79
CA PHE A 135 2.35 10.12 4.15
C PHE A 135 1.73 8.77 3.79
N ASN A 136 1.09 8.13 4.72
CA ASN A 136 0.27 6.95 4.45
C ASN A 136 -1.19 7.23 4.82
N ALA A 137 -2.11 6.54 4.16
CA ALA A 137 -3.55 6.79 4.31
C ALA A 137 -4.04 6.59 5.74
N ARG A 138 -3.50 5.59 6.45
CA ARG A 138 -3.87 5.28 7.84
C ARG A 138 -3.57 6.46 8.78
N ASP A 139 -2.33 6.94 8.76
CA ASP A 139 -1.88 7.97 9.70
C ASP A 139 -2.43 9.36 9.32
N PHE A 140 -2.70 9.58 8.02
CA PHE A 140 -3.31 10.80 7.53
C PHE A 140 -4.85 10.82 7.70
N GLY A 141 -5.48 9.66 7.86
CA GLY A 141 -6.94 9.50 7.96
C GLY A 141 -7.69 9.52 6.63
N SER A 142 -6.97 9.64 5.51
CA SER A 142 -7.51 9.65 4.15
C SER A 142 -6.40 9.33 3.15
N GLY A 143 -6.71 8.63 2.09
CA GLY A 143 -5.75 8.21 1.07
C GLY A 143 -6.00 8.80 -0.31
N LYS A 144 -5.15 8.44 -1.26
CA LYS A 144 -5.35 8.70 -2.69
C LYS A 144 -6.66 8.04 -3.15
N PRO A 145 -7.46 8.66 -4.01
CA PRO A 145 -7.19 9.85 -4.82
C PRO A 145 -7.57 11.19 -4.15
N HIS A 146 -7.90 11.22 -2.86
CA HIS A 146 -8.38 12.44 -2.22
C HIS A 146 -7.31 13.53 -2.16
N ALA A 147 -7.64 14.74 -2.65
CA ALA A 147 -6.72 15.86 -2.76
C ALA A 147 -5.97 16.26 -1.47
N PRO A 148 -6.54 16.14 -0.24
CA PRO A 148 -5.85 16.57 0.98
C PRO A 148 -4.48 15.92 1.21
N ILE A 149 -4.33 14.62 0.95
CA ILE A 149 -3.04 13.94 1.18
C ILE A 149 -1.95 14.44 0.23
N PHE A 150 -2.29 14.71 -1.04
CA PHE A 150 -1.36 15.28 -2.02
C PHE A 150 -0.93 16.70 -1.64
N ARG A 151 -1.89 17.54 -1.22
CA ARG A 151 -1.62 18.92 -0.80
C ARG A 151 -0.76 18.96 0.46
N ALA A 152 -1.00 18.07 1.42
CA ALA A 152 -0.17 17.93 2.61
C ALA A 152 1.26 17.50 2.25
N ALA A 153 1.41 16.58 1.30
CA ALA A 153 2.72 16.16 0.80
C ALA A 153 3.49 17.33 0.18
N ALA A 154 2.86 18.16 -0.69
CA ALA A 154 3.48 19.35 -1.25
C ALA A 154 3.88 20.36 -0.16
N ALA A 155 2.97 20.65 0.75
CA ALA A 155 3.19 21.60 1.85
C ALA A 155 4.34 21.18 2.77
N SER A 156 4.54 19.88 2.99
CA SER A 156 5.60 19.35 3.86
C SER A 156 7.02 19.68 3.39
N VAL A 157 7.17 20.04 2.11
CA VAL A 157 8.45 20.48 1.50
C VAL A 157 8.39 21.94 1.04
N GLY A 158 7.37 22.70 1.48
CA GLY A 158 7.24 24.13 1.21
C GLY A 158 6.87 24.49 -0.22
N LEU A 159 6.25 23.55 -0.97
CA LEU A 159 5.88 23.77 -2.37
C LEU A 159 4.35 23.90 -2.54
N LEU A 160 3.93 24.57 -3.60
CA LEU A 160 2.55 24.57 -4.05
C LEU A 160 2.29 23.31 -4.89
N PRO A 161 1.06 22.75 -4.90
CA PRO A 161 0.75 21.56 -5.69
C PRO A 161 1.19 21.65 -7.16
N LYS A 162 0.98 22.78 -7.83
CA LYS A 162 1.37 23.00 -9.23
C LYS A 162 2.88 22.84 -9.51
N ASP A 163 3.70 22.96 -8.49
CA ASP A 163 5.18 22.88 -8.58
C ASP A 163 5.68 21.47 -8.22
N VAL A 164 4.77 20.51 -8.03
CA VAL A 164 5.07 19.11 -7.67
C VAL A 164 4.66 18.17 -8.79
N LEU A 165 5.55 17.24 -9.14
CA LEU A 165 5.26 16.12 -10.01
C LEU A 165 5.00 14.88 -9.13
N HIS A 166 3.78 14.33 -9.18
CA HIS A 166 3.47 13.04 -8.59
C HIS A 166 3.78 11.90 -9.58
N VAL A 167 4.48 10.88 -9.13
CA VAL A 167 4.80 9.70 -9.94
C VAL A 167 4.15 8.47 -9.30
N GLY A 168 3.34 7.75 -10.05
CA GLY A 168 2.67 6.55 -9.57
C GLY A 168 2.15 5.66 -10.69
N ASP A 169 1.74 4.46 -10.34
CA ASP A 169 1.34 3.40 -11.28
C ASP A 169 -0.18 3.28 -11.47
N ASP A 170 -0.97 3.72 -10.49
CA ASP A 170 -2.43 3.67 -10.57
C ASP A 170 -2.99 4.91 -11.28
N ALA A 171 -3.63 4.68 -12.43
CA ALA A 171 -4.18 5.76 -13.24
C ALA A 171 -5.23 6.62 -12.48
N ALA A 172 -6.08 6.00 -11.66
CA ALA A 172 -7.13 6.71 -10.92
C ALA A 172 -6.61 7.29 -9.61
N LEU A 173 -5.94 6.47 -8.79
CA LEU A 173 -5.49 6.88 -7.47
C LEU A 173 -4.32 7.87 -7.52
N ASP A 174 -3.34 7.62 -8.38
CA ASP A 174 -2.14 8.45 -8.48
C ASP A 174 -2.32 9.59 -9.46
N VAL A 175 -2.63 9.26 -10.72
CA VAL A 175 -2.59 10.28 -11.78
C VAL A 175 -3.78 11.21 -11.69
N VAL A 176 -5.01 10.69 -11.74
CA VAL A 176 -6.21 11.54 -11.66
C VAL A 176 -6.26 12.26 -10.30
N GLY A 177 -5.97 11.53 -9.19
CA GLY A 177 -5.95 12.15 -7.86
C GLY A 177 -4.95 13.29 -7.72
N ALA A 178 -3.73 13.15 -8.29
CA ALA A 178 -2.74 14.22 -8.29
C ALA A 178 -3.16 15.43 -9.14
N LEU A 179 -3.70 15.19 -10.35
CA LEU A 179 -4.21 16.24 -11.23
C LEU A 179 -5.36 17.02 -10.56
N ASP A 180 -6.31 16.33 -9.91
CA ASP A 180 -7.42 16.93 -9.16
C ASP A 180 -6.94 17.72 -7.93
N ALA A 181 -5.80 17.35 -7.37
CA ALA A 181 -5.14 18.09 -6.30
C ALA A 181 -4.41 19.35 -6.79
N GLY A 182 -4.28 19.53 -8.11
CA GLY A 182 -3.57 20.63 -8.76
C GLY A 182 -2.08 20.37 -8.98
N MET A 183 -1.62 19.10 -8.89
CA MET A 183 -0.25 18.68 -9.20
C MET A 183 -0.09 18.37 -10.68
N GLN A 184 1.17 18.21 -11.10
CA GLN A 184 1.54 17.49 -12.30
C GLN A 184 1.60 15.99 -11.99
N ALA A 185 1.43 15.14 -13.01
CA ALA A 185 1.46 13.69 -12.82
C ALA A 185 2.30 13.01 -13.91
N ALA A 186 3.03 11.97 -13.50
CA ALA A 186 3.67 10.99 -14.38
C ALA A 186 3.06 9.61 -14.09
N TRP A 187 2.54 8.98 -15.14
CA TRP A 187 2.01 7.65 -15.04
C TRP A 187 3.10 6.61 -15.32
N LEU A 188 3.51 5.87 -14.30
CA LEU A 188 4.50 4.82 -14.43
C LEU A 188 3.81 3.52 -14.85
N VAL A 189 3.97 3.15 -16.11
CA VAL A 189 3.35 1.96 -16.69
C VAL A 189 4.38 0.82 -16.72
N ARG A 190 4.10 -0.25 -15.98
CA ARG A 190 4.93 -1.46 -15.94
C ARG A 190 4.46 -2.54 -16.93
N ASP A 191 3.18 -2.51 -17.30
CA ASP A 191 2.55 -3.42 -18.25
C ASP A 191 1.83 -2.60 -19.31
N GLU A 192 1.59 -3.16 -20.48
CA GLU A 192 0.81 -2.50 -21.53
C GLU A 192 -0.64 -2.29 -21.06
N ARG A 193 -0.98 -1.03 -20.76
CA ARG A 193 -2.34 -0.62 -20.37
C ARG A 193 -2.73 0.64 -21.12
N PRO A 194 -3.93 0.69 -21.75
CA PRO A 194 -4.41 1.91 -22.38
C PRO A 194 -4.81 2.95 -21.33
N TRP A 195 -4.59 4.21 -21.64
CA TRP A 195 -5.14 5.30 -20.87
C TRP A 195 -6.63 5.48 -21.17
N VAL A 196 -7.48 5.38 -20.16
CA VAL A 196 -8.96 5.41 -20.28
C VAL A 196 -9.62 6.59 -19.56
N HIS A 197 -8.85 7.50 -18.97
CA HIS A 197 -9.36 8.66 -18.21
C HIS A 197 -9.32 9.93 -19.05
N GLY A 198 -10.18 10.92 -18.73
CA GLY A 198 -10.30 12.16 -19.48
C GLY A 198 -9.07 13.08 -19.34
N ALA A 199 -8.65 13.38 -18.12
CA ALA A 199 -7.42 14.15 -17.86
C ALA A 199 -6.18 13.30 -18.13
N ARG A 200 -5.16 13.87 -18.78
CA ARG A 200 -3.92 13.15 -19.14
C ARG A 200 -2.77 13.58 -18.25
N PRO A 201 -1.88 12.63 -17.88
CA PRO A 201 -0.63 12.97 -17.20
C PRO A 201 0.30 13.77 -18.14
N GLN A 202 1.26 14.46 -17.56
CA GLN A 202 2.32 15.16 -18.31
C GLN A 202 3.34 14.19 -18.91
N LEU A 203 3.53 13.03 -18.26
CA LEU A 203 4.45 11.97 -18.68
C LEU A 203 3.78 10.59 -18.57
N ILE A 204 4.14 9.69 -19.48
CA ILE A 204 3.80 8.26 -19.44
C ILE A 204 5.08 7.47 -19.64
#